data_7df77792d25cddad32ede2e2cbe9e6a0
#
_entry.id   7df77792d25cddad32ede2e2cbe9e6a0
#
_cell.length_a   1.000
_cell.length_b   1.000
_cell.length_c   1.000
_cell.angle_alpha   90.00
_cell.angle_beta   90.00
_cell.angle_gamma   90.00
#
_symmetry.space_group_name_H-M   'P 1'
#
loop_
_entity.id
_entity.type
_entity.pdbx_description
1 polymer ?
#
loop_
_entity_poly.entity_id
_entity_poly.type
_entity_poly.pdbx_seq_one_letter_code
_entity_poly.pdbx_strand_id
1 'polypeptide(L)'
;MINLKMTYVQDLQPGLCFQIGFIDKKSEYIYENSIRVSEEAFALFESLFRTEFPEGSDKFIYYHWGNHIHNLESTRNIISKLIDKEQKFEKYDIDKEDLSYHSNELLEYLNNNKTEVIEYLNKLIGFLMRVYDNNYEGVYVIGI
;
A
#
# COMPACT_ATOMS: atom_id res chain seq x y z
N MET A 1 0.04 3.84 19.20
CA MET A 1 -1.21 4.32 18.56
C MET A 1 -1.21 3.85 17.10
N ILE A 2 -2.31 3.27 16.68
CA ILE A 2 -2.45 2.80 15.30
C ILE A 2 -2.69 4.01 14.40
N ASN A 3 -1.93 4.08 13.31
CA ASN A 3 -1.97 5.21 12.38
C ASN A 3 -2.30 4.71 10.96
N LEU A 4 -3.50 5.04 10.48
CA LEU A 4 -3.93 4.74 9.12
C LEU A 4 -3.91 5.98 8.21
N LYS A 5 -3.14 6.98 8.54
CA LYS A 5 -3.05 8.19 7.72
C LYS A 5 -2.19 7.96 6.50
N MET A 6 -2.66 8.50 5.40
CA MET A 6 -1.90 8.61 4.15
C MET A 6 -1.53 10.09 4.01
N THR A 7 -0.24 10.39 4.05
CA THR A 7 0.24 11.77 3.96
C THR A 7 1.07 11.96 2.70
N TYR A 8 1.01 13.14 2.12
CA TYR A 8 1.92 13.48 1.02
C TYR A 8 3.34 13.68 1.55
N VAL A 9 4.32 13.46 0.69
CA VAL A 9 5.74 13.44 1.08
C VAL A 9 6.21 14.77 1.69
N GLN A 10 5.58 15.87 1.31
CA GLN A 10 5.90 17.20 1.86
C GLN A 10 5.40 17.39 3.30
N ASP A 11 4.53 16.51 3.78
CA ASP A 11 4.03 16.57 5.15
C ASP A 11 4.81 15.60 6.03
N LEU A 12 5.08 16.00 7.26
CA LEU A 12 5.84 15.14 8.18
C LEU A 12 4.97 13.98 8.69
N GLN A 13 5.52 12.78 8.60
CA GLN A 13 4.95 11.60 9.22
C GLN A 13 5.97 11.01 10.17
N PRO A 14 5.69 10.98 11.48
CA PRO A 14 6.62 10.43 12.45
C PRO A 14 6.67 8.91 12.38
N GLY A 15 7.81 8.33 12.75
CA GLY A 15 8.01 6.89 12.82
C GLY A 15 8.43 6.27 11.51
N LEU A 16 8.53 4.96 11.52
CA LEU A 16 8.86 4.19 10.34
C LEU A 16 7.69 4.20 9.37
N CYS A 17 7.98 4.38 8.09
CA CYS A 17 6.95 4.46 7.08
C CYS A 17 7.43 3.92 5.74
N PHE A 18 6.49 3.75 4.83
CA PHE A 18 6.77 3.41 3.43
C PHE A 18 6.31 4.55 2.54
N GLN A 19 7.12 4.88 1.56
CA GLN A 19 6.79 5.87 0.54
C GLN A 19 6.39 5.17 -0.73
N ILE A 20 5.25 5.57 -1.29
CA ILE A 20 4.71 5.01 -2.53
C ILE A 20 4.54 6.16 -3.52
N GLY A 21 5.05 5.98 -4.73
CA GLY A 21 4.96 6.99 -5.77
C GLY A 21 5.02 6.35 -7.15
N PHE A 22 5.18 7.18 -8.17
CA PHE A 22 5.09 6.76 -9.56
C PHE A 22 6.45 6.73 -10.24
N ILE A 23 6.55 5.88 -11.26
CA ILE A 23 7.69 5.83 -12.19
C ILE A 23 7.19 6.42 -13.50
N ASP A 24 7.92 7.36 -14.06
CA ASP A 24 7.57 7.98 -15.33
C ASP A 24 8.04 7.14 -16.53
N LYS A 25 7.74 7.62 -17.75
CA LYS A 25 8.10 6.93 -18.99
C LYS A 25 9.60 6.79 -19.22
N LYS A 26 10.41 7.55 -18.51
CA LYS A 26 11.88 7.48 -18.59
C LYS A 26 12.46 6.61 -17.49
N SER A 27 11.61 5.87 -16.78
CA SER A 27 11.96 5.04 -15.63
C SER A 27 12.55 5.84 -14.47
N GLU A 28 12.17 7.11 -14.37
CA GLU A 28 12.58 8.00 -13.27
C GLU A 28 11.52 8.00 -12.17
N TYR A 29 11.98 8.08 -10.92
CA TYR A 29 11.14 8.14 -9.75
C TYR A 29 10.57 9.56 -9.61
N ILE A 30 9.24 9.64 -9.47
CA ILE A 30 8.57 10.92 -9.22
C ILE A 30 8.29 11.00 -7.72
N TYR A 31 9.01 11.89 -7.03
CA TYR A 31 8.84 12.06 -5.58
C TYR A 31 7.72 13.06 -5.26
N GLU A 32 7.50 14.01 -6.13
CA GLU A 32 6.42 14.98 -5.96
C GLU A 32 5.08 14.26 -5.95
N ASN A 33 4.25 14.62 -4.99
CA ASN A 33 2.92 14.01 -4.79
C ASN A 33 2.94 12.50 -4.48
N SER A 34 4.11 11.96 -4.10
CA SER A 34 4.14 10.62 -3.52
C SER A 34 3.53 10.65 -2.12
N ILE A 35 3.16 9.47 -1.63
CA ILE A 35 2.51 9.33 -0.32
C ILE A 35 3.41 8.54 0.63
N ARG A 36 3.19 8.75 1.93
CA ARG A 36 3.80 7.96 2.99
C ARG A 36 2.71 7.31 3.83
N VAL A 37 2.93 6.05 4.17
CA VAL A 37 2.03 5.26 5.01
C VAL A 37 2.82 4.62 6.13
N SER A 38 2.19 4.44 7.29
CA SER A 38 2.82 3.79 8.44
C SER A 38 2.98 2.28 8.20
N GLU A 39 3.77 1.62 9.05
CA GLU A 39 3.88 0.16 9.02
C GLU A 39 2.53 -0.51 9.20
N GLU A 40 1.73 -0.05 10.15
CA GLU A 40 0.41 -0.64 10.44
C GLU A 40 -0.51 -0.51 9.23
N ALA A 41 -0.51 0.65 8.59
CA ALA A 41 -1.31 0.85 7.38
C ALA A 41 -0.81 -0.03 6.23
N PHE A 42 0.50 -0.15 6.08
CA PHE A 42 1.08 -1.01 5.04
C PHE A 42 0.74 -2.48 5.26
N ALA A 43 0.64 -2.92 6.52
CA ALA A 43 0.30 -4.30 6.83
C ALA A 43 -1.04 -4.74 6.20
N LEU A 44 -1.96 -3.80 5.96
CA LEU A 44 -3.25 -4.07 5.32
C LEU A 44 -3.11 -4.52 3.87
N PHE A 45 -2.06 -4.13 3.17
CA PHE A 45 -1.97 -4.38 1.73
C PHE A 45 -0.57 -4.81 1.25
N GLU A 46 0.41 -4.92 2.13
CA GLU A 46 1.77 -5.30 1.76
C GLU A 46 1.81 -6.63 0.99
N SER A 47 1.04 -7.63 1.43
CA SER A 47 1.02 -8.93 0.76
C SER A 47 0.52 -8.85 -0.68
N LEU A 48 -0.35 -7.90 -0.99
CA LEU A 48 -0.86 -7.71 -2.35
C LEU A 48 0.25 -7.20 -3.28
N PHE A 49 1.11 -6.32 -2.77
CA PHE A 49 2.28 -5.85 -3.51
C PHE A 49 3.31 -6.99 -3.66
N ARG A 50 3.55 -7.72 -2.58
CA ARG A 50 4.54 -8.80 -2.55
C ARG A 50 4.21 -9.94 -3.52
N THR A 51 2.94 -10.28 -3.67
CA THR A 51 2.51 -11.35 -4.59
C THR A 51 2.72 -11.00 -6.05
N GLU A 52 2.97 -9.72 -6.37
CA GLU A 52 3.22 -9.27 -7.73
C GLU A 52 4.71 -9.24 -8.09
N PHE A 53 5.59 -9.75 -7.25
CA PHE A 53 6.99 -9.92 -7.61
C PHE A 53 7.15 -11.08 -8.59
N PRO A 54 8.21 -11.06 -9.41
CA PRO A 54 8.50 -12.18 -10.31
C PRO A 54 8.62 -13.51 -9.56
N GLU A 55 8.31 -14.59 -10.24
CA GLU A 55 8.44 -15.95 -9.70
C GLU A 55 9.86 -16.18 -9.19
N GLY A 56 9.98 -16.80 -8.01
CA GLY A 56 11.25 -16.98 -7.33
C GLY A 56 11.64 -15.84 -6.41
N SER A 57 10.86 -14.78 -6.40
CA SER A 57 11.09 -13.60 -5.55
C SER A 57 10.25 -13.64 -4.27
N ASP A 58 9.75 -14.78 -3.89
CA ASP A 58 8.95 -15.01 -2.69
C ASP A 58 9.68 -14.67 -1.39
N LYS A 59 11.00 -14.50 -1.48
CA LYS A 59 11.82 -14.02 -0.36
C LYS A 59 11.84 -12.51 -0.24
N PHE A 60 11.31 -11.79 -1.22
CA PHE A 60 11.23 -10.35 -1.14
C PHE A 60 10.15 -9.96 -0.15
N ILE A 61 10.59 -9.31 0.89
CA ILE A 61 9.72 -8.61 1.83
C ILE A 61 10.09 -7.15 1.77
N TYR A 62 9.14 -6.30 2.06
CA TYR A 62 9.40 -4.86 2.10
C TYR A 62 10.14 -4.56 3.39
N TYR A 63 11.38 -4.13 3.25
CA TYR A 63 12.19 -3.70 4.39
C TYR A 63 12.23 -2.18 4.43
N HIS A 64 12.40 -1.64 5.61
CA HIS A 64 12.89 -0.29 5.74
C HIS A 64 14.24 -0.21 5.02
N TRP A 65 14.45 0.86 4.27
CA TRP A 65 15.61 1.08 3.39
C TRP A 65 15.57 0.24 2.10
N GLY A 66 14.53 -0.57 1.89
CA GLY A 66 14.33 -1.29 0.64
C GLY A 66 13.70 -0.40 -0.42
N ASN A 67 13.89 -0.78 -1.68
CA ASN A 67 13.33 -0.08 -2.83
C ASN A 67 12.82 -1.12 -3.83
N HIS A 68 11.53 -1.07 -4.14
CA HIS A 68 10.87 -2.03 -5.01
C HIS A 68 10.05 -1.32 -6.06
N ILE A 69 10.07 -1.85 -7.29
CA ILE A 69 9.33 -1.27 -8.43
C ILE A 69 8.33 -2.29 -8.95
N HIS A 70 7.12 -1.81 -9.20
CA HIS A 70 6.06 -2.56 -9.85
C HIS A 70 5.73 -1.90 -11.19
N ASN A 71 5.76 -2.69 -12.27
CA ASN A 71 5.41 -2.20 -13.61
C ASN A 71 3.90 -1.98 -13.72
N LEU A 72 3.44 -1.55 -14.89
CA LEU A 72 2.04 -1.22 -15.11
C LEU A 72 1.11 -2.43 -14.93
N GLU A 73 1.52 -3.60 -15.42
CA GLU A 73 0.74 -4.84 -15.27
C GLU A 73 0.63 -5.23 -13.79
N SER A 74 1.74 -5.23 -13.06
CA SER A 74 1.78 -5.51 -11.63
C SER A 74 0.90 -4.52 -10.86
N THR A 75 0.99 -3.24 -11.19
CA THR A 75 0.19 -2.18 -10.56
C THR A 75 -1.30 -2.42 -10.80
N ARG A 76 -1.68 -2.80 -12.02
CA ARG A 76 -3.08 -3.12 -12.35
C ARG A 76 -3.59 -4.27 -11.49
N ASN A 77 -2.79 -5.32 -11.32
CA ASN A 77 -3.16 -6.47 -10.50
C ASN A 77 -3.31 -6.08 -9.02
N ILE A 78 -2.43 -5.23 -8.52
CA ILE A 78 -2.51 -4.71 -7.15
C ILE A 78 -3.82 -3.95 -6.95
N ILE A 79 -4.18 -3.07 -7.89
CA ILE A 79 -5.42 -2.28 -7.80
C ILE A 79 -6.64 -3.23 -7.76
N SER A 80 -6.68 -4.24 -8.62
CA SER A 80 -7.76 -5.21 -8.65
C SER A 80 -7.91 -5.95 -7.32
N LYS A 81 -6.80 -6.38 -6.75
CA LYS A 81 -6.79 -7.08 -5.44
C LYS A 81 -7.21 -6.18 -4.29
N LEU A 82 -6.84 -4.90 -4.35
CA LEU A 82 -7.26 -3.92 -3.35
C LEU A 82 -8.77 -3.70 -3.40
N ILE A 83 -9.36 -3.64 -4.57
CA ILE A 83 -10.81 -3.51 -4.75
C ILE A 83 -11.51 -4.72 -4.13
N ASP A 84 -11.02 -5.94 -4.41
CA ASP A 84 -11.58 -7.16 -3.84
C ASP A 84 -11.48 -7.16 -2.31
N LYS A 85 -10.36 -6.71 -1.77
CA LYS A 85 -10.12 -6.64 -0.32
C LYS A 85 -11.07 -5.65 0.34
N GLU A 86 -11.26 -4.49 -0.26
CA GLU A 86 -12.21 -3.49 0.25
C GLU A 86 -13.62 -4.07 0.30
N GLN A 87 -14.06 -4.73 -0.77
CA GLN A 87 -15.38 -5.35 -0.83
C GLN A 87 -15.53 -6.45 0.23
N LYS A 88 -14.48 -7.23 0.46
CA LYS A 88 -14.46 -8.25 1.51
C LYS A 88 -14.68 -7.62 2.89
N PHE A 89 -14.01 -6.52 3.17
CA PHE A 89 -14.09 -5.87 4.49
C PHE A 89 -15.44 -5.18 4.73
N GLU A 90 -16.18 -4.87 3.69
CA GLU A 90 -17.56 -4.38 3.86
C GLU A 90 -18.51 -5.46 4.40
N LYS A 91 -18.20 -6.73 4.16
CA LYS A 91 -19.08 -7.85 4.48
C LYS A 91 -18.58 -8.70 5.65
N TYR A 92 -17.28 -8.76 5.86
CA TYR A 92 -16.66 -9.68 6.82
C TYR A 92 -15.69 -8.93 7.73
N ASP A 93 -15.45 -9.51 8.90
CA ASP A 93 -14.43 -9.00 9.80
C ASP A 93 -13.03 -9.20 9.21
N ILE A 94 -12.12 -8.31 9.60
CA ILE A 94 -10.71 -8.42 9.26
C ILE A 94 -10.10 -9.45 10.19
N ASP A 95 -9.43 -10.46 9.63
CA ASP A 95 -8.72 -11.44 10.45
C ASP A 95 -7.22 -11.41 10.16
N LYS A 96 -6.45 -12.23 10.89
CA LYS A 96 -5.00 -12.17 10.85
C LYS A 96 -4.42 -12.53 9.48
N GLU A 97 -5.11 -13.33 8.68
CA GLU A 97 -4.67 -13.70 7.34
C GLU A 97 -4.78 -12.53 6.37
N ASP A 98 -5.57 -11.51 6.70
CA ASP A 98 -5.70 -10.31 5.88
C ASP A 98 -4.52 -9.35 6.03
N LEU A 99 -3.65 -9.60 7.00
CA LEU A 99 -2.53 -8.71 7.34
C LEU A 99 -1.20 -9.41 7.11
N SER A 100 -0.20 -8.67 6.64
CA SER A 100 1.15 -9.20 6.47
C SER A 100 1.85 -9.45 7.80
N TYR A 101 1.51 -8.68 8.80
CA TYR A 101 1.84 -8.96 10.19
C TYR A 101 0.67 -8.47 11.05
N HIS A 102 0.54 -9.00 12.26
CA HIS A 102 -0.59 -8.66 13.09
C HIS A 102 -0.24 -8.70 14.57
N SER A 103 -1.02 -7.97 15.34
CA SER A 103 -1.13 -8.08 16.78
C SER A 103 -2.61 -8.06 17.14
N ASN A 104 -2.94 -8.52 18.34
CA ASN A 104 -4.32 -8.45 18.79
C ASN A 104 -4.83 -7.01 18.85
N GLU A 105 -3.96 -6.08 19.26
CA GLU A 105 -4.27 -4.66 19.28
C GLU A 105 -4.61 -4.11 17.91
N LEU A 106 -3.82 -4.46 16.88
CA LEU A 106 -4.06 -4.03 15.52
C LEU A 106 -5.38 -4.58 14.99
N LEU A 107 -5.62 -5.88 15.13
CA LEU A 107 -6.86 -6.50 14.67
C LEU A 107 -8.09 -5.89 15.33
N GLU A 108 -8.03 -5.68 16.65
CA GLU A 108 -9.13 -5.07 17.38
C GLU A 108 -9.40 -3.66 16.89
N TYR A 109 -8.36 -2.86 16.72
CA TYR A 109 -8.48 -1.50 16.21
C TYR A 109 -9.12 -1.48 14.83
N LEU A 110 -8.65 -2.29 13.90
CA LEU A 110 -9.15 -2.32 12.53
C LEU A 110 -10.62 -2.72 12.47
N ASN A 111 -11.02 -3.73 13.24
CA ASN A 111 -12.42 -4.18 13.27
C ASN A 111 -13.34 -3.17 13.94
N ASN A 112 -12.84 -2.44 14.92
CA ASN A 112 -13.61 -1.38 15.60
C ASN A 112 -13.69 -0.09 14.76
N ASN A 113 -12.87 0.03 13.71
CA ASN A 113 -12.78 1.23 12.88
C ASN A 113 -12.88 0.88 11.39
N LYS A 114 -13.76 -0.03 11.02
CA LYS A 114 -13.88 -0.53 9.65
C LYS A 114 -14.18 0.56 8.63
N THR A 115 -14.98 1.55 8.99
CA THR A 115 -15.26 2.69 8.11
C THR A 115 -13.96 3.42 7.74
N GLU A 116 -13.09 3.67 8.73
CA GLU A 116 -11.79 4.28 8.50
C GLU A 116 -10.90 3.40 7.60
N VAL A 117 -10.91 2.08 7.83
CA VAL A 117 -10.15 1.13 7.00
C VAL A 117 -10.59 1.18 5.55
N ILE A 118 -11.89 1.14 5.31
CA ILE A 118 -12.47 1.17 3.96
C ILE A 118 -12.17 2.50 3.27
N GLU A 119 -12.29 3.61 3.97
CA GLU A 119 -11.92 4.93 3.43
C GLU A 119 -10.44 5.00 3.07
N TYR A 120 -9.58 4.41 3.90
CA TYR A 120 -8.15 4.35 3.64
C TYR A 120 -7.84 3.55 2.38
N LEU A 121 -8.45 2.36 2.23
CA LEU A 121 -8.26 1.54 1.03
C LEU A 121 -8.77 2.25 -0.21
N ASN A 122 -9.90 2.94 -0.13
CA ASN A 122 -10.43 3.73 -1.24
C ASN A 122 -9.48 4.84 -1.66
N LYS A 123 -8.87 5.53 -0.70
CA LYS A 123 -7.88 6.57 -0.99
C LYS A 123 -6.65 5.99 -1.67
N LEU A 124 -6.19 4.83 -1.21
CA LEU A 124 -5.04 4.15 -1.81
C LEU A 124 -5.35 3.72 -3.25
N ILE A 125 -6.52 3.13 -3.47
CA ILE A 125 -6.97 2.75 -4.82
C ILE A 125 -7.01 3.97 -5.74
N GLY A 126 -7.62 5.05 -5.29
CA GLY A 126 -7.70 6.30 -6.04
C GLY A 126 -6.33 6.87 -6.36
N PHE A 127 -5.41 6.82 -5.40
CA PHE A 127 -4.02 7.25 -5.62
C PHE A 127 -3.34 6.39 -6.70
N LEU A 128 -3.40 5.07 -6.58
CA LEU A 128 -2.74 4.16 -7.53
C LEU A 128 -3.32 4.28 -8.94
N MET A 129 -4.63 4.53 -9.06
CA MET A 129 -5.27 4.71 -10.37
C MET A 129 -4.76 5.92 -11.14
N ARG A 130 -4.10 6.86 -10.48
CA ARG A 130 -3.44 7.99 -11.15
C ARG A 130 -2.34 7.55 -12.12
N VAL A 131 -1.88 6.31 -11.99
CA VAL A 131 -0.90 5.75 -12.94
C VAL A 131 -1.43 5.77 -14.38
N TYR A 132 -2.74 5.60 -14.55
CA TYR A 132 -3.37 5.63 -15.87
C TYR A 132 -3.60 7.06 -16.36
N ASP A 133 -4.06 7.93 -15.48
CA ASP A 133 -4.41 9.31 -15.85
C ASP A 133 -3.20 10.11 -16.30
N ASN A 134 -2.03 9.82 -15.69
CA ASN A 134 -0.79 10.53 -15.98
C ASN A 134 0.16 9.75 -16.88
N ASN A 135 -0.28 8.58 -17.35
CA ASN A 135 0.50 7.76 -18.28
C ASN A 135 1.86 7.35 -17.72
N TYR A 136 1.90 6.99 -16.44
CA TYR A 136 3.10 6.50 -15.78
C TYR A 136 3.36 5.02 -16.14
N GLU A 137 4.59 4.56 -15.93
CA GLU A 137 4.98 3.17 -16.20
C GLU A 137 4.72 2.21 -15.03
N GLY A 138 4.53 2.73 -13.85
CA GLY A 138 4.30 1.91 -12.67
C GLY A 138 4.44 2.69 -11.39
N VAL A 139 4.64 1.94 -10.31
CA VAL A 139 4.80 2.51 -8.96
C VAL A 139 6.05 1.97 -8.28
N TYR A 140 6.60 2.75 -7.37
CA TYR A 140 7.69 2.33 -6.50
C TYR A 140 7.23 2.31 -5.06
N VAL A 141 7.89 1.48 -4.25
CA VAL A 141 7.71 1.43 -2.80
C VAL A 141 9.09 1.51 -2.16
N ILE A 142 9.30 2.50 -1.30
CA ILE A 142 10.56 2.70 -0.59
C ILE A 142 10.28 2.63 0.90
N GLY A 143 11.03 1.77 1.61
CA GLY A 143 11.02 1.74 3.08
C GLY A 143 11.91 2.86 3.62
N ILE A 144 11.37 3.64 4.56
CA ILE A 144 12.06 4.79 5.15
C ILE A 144 12.16 4.63 6.66
#